data_f6c0087a42931429cd2edc660fec331b
#
_entry.id   f6c0087a42931429cd2edc660fec331b
#
_cell.length_a   1.000
_cell.length_b   1.000
_cell.length_c   1.000
_cell.angle_alpha   90.00
_cell.angle_beta   90.00
_cell.angle_gamma   90.00
#
_symmetry.space_group_name_H-M   'P 1'
#
loop_
_entity.id
_entity.type
_entity.pdbx_description
1 polymer ?
#
loop_
_entity_poly.entity_id
_entity_poly.type
_entity_poly.pdbx_seq_one_letter_code
_entity_poly.pdbx_strand_id
1 'polypeptide(L)'
;MNECCVTKVKCAVGITQSFPIQVGLHQGSALSPFLFAIIMDSLTKDCRRKAPWNMMFADDVVLCAREKRELEDLEQWKYALERRGMKISSSKTEYMCLNGISTGSVEMLQRQLPETMAFTYLGSTLETDGGIGAEVNRRIQCGWNNWKKMSGILCDKSIPSKVKGRIHMLVIQPAMLFGMETVPLSTRNTKRLEVAEMKMCRWACGHTLKDHVRNEVIREKLGITHITEQFRKARLRWFGHVKRRDEEYAGRRVLEMAPPARRRKGRPKLRWMDCLRKDLEEIEATEEDAQNRETWRKRIAAATL
;
A
#
# COMPACT_ATOMS: atom_id res chain seq x y z
N MET A 1 -28.17 -17.22 9.71
CA MET A 1 -27.08 -18.09 9.26
C MET A 1 -26.36 -18.82 10.40
N ASN A 2 -26.62 -18.50 11.65
CA ASN A 2 -25.96 -19.14 12.81
C ASN A 2 -26.89 -20.06 13.60
N GLU A 3 -28.06 -20.40 13.05
CA GLU A 3 -28.97 -21.39 13.71
C GLU A 3 -28.24 -22.73 13.81
N CYS A 4 -28.09 -23.22 15.04
CA CYS A 4 -27.36 -24.46 15.37
C CYS A 4 -25.82 -24.44 15.24
N CYS A 5 -25.17 -23.30 15.10
CA CYS A 5 -23.71 -23.24 15.12
C CYS A 5 -23.19 -23.38 16.56
N VAL A 6 -22.33 -24.38 16.79
CA VAL A 6 -21.63 -24.58 18.06
C VAL A 6 -20.11 -24.54 17.85
N THR A 7 -19.37 -24.05 18.83
CA THR A 7 -17.92 -24.02 18.81
C THR A 7 -17.31 -24.58 20.07
N LYS A 8 -16.01 -24.92 20.00
CA LYS A 8 -15.18 -25.32 21.14
C LYS A 8 -13.88 -24.55 21.06
N VAL A 9 -13.32 -24.16 22.18
CA VAL A 9 -11.99 -23.53 22.26
C VAL A 9 -10.98 -24.58 22.68
N LYS A 10 -9.93 -24.74 21.86
CA LYS A 10 -8.77 -25.57 22.19
C LYS A 10 -7.67 -24.68 22.73
N CYS A 11 -7.19 -24.98 23.94
CA CYS A 11 -6.08 -24.30 24.57
C CYS A 11 -5.04 -25.32 25.09
N ALA A 12 -3.91 -24.85 25.59
CA ALA A 12 -2.85 -25.73 26.09
C ALA A 12 -3.28 -26.67 27.21
N VAL A 13 -4.33 -26.31 27.96
CA VAL A 13 -4.85 -27.08 29.14
C VAL A 13 -5.98 -28.04 28.74
N GLY A 14 -6.52 -27.96 27.53
CA GLY A 14 -7.59 -28.85 27.07
C GLY A 14 -8.55 -28.21 26.08
N ILE A 15 -9.71 -28.86 25.89
CA ILE A 15 -10.79 -28.41 24.99
C ILE A 15 -12.03 -28.12 25.84
N THR A 16 -12.64 -26.95 25.63
CA THR A 16 -13.89 -26.59 26.33
C THR A 16 -15.06 -27.44 25.88
N GLN A 17 -16.14 -27.45 26.68
CA GLN A 17 -17.42 -27.92 26.21
C GLN A 17 -17.91 -27.07 25.04
N SER A 18 -18.81 -27.65 24.20
CA SER A 18 -19.41 -26.93 23.09
C SER A 18 -20.37 -25.85 23.61
N PHE A 19 -20.30 -24.66 23.01
CA PHE A 19 -21.26 -23.58 23.30
C PHE A 19 -21.79 -22.98 21.98
N PRO A 20 -23.03 -22.50 21.95
CA PRO A 20 -23.65 -21.97 20.75
C PRO A 20 -23.09 -20.59 20.40
N ILE A 21 -22.90 -20.32 19.08
CA ILE A 21 -22.61 -19.01 18.53
C ILE A 21 -23.92 -18.42 17.99
N GLN A 22 -24.37 -17.33 18.59
CA GLN A 22 -25.63 -16.67 18.20
C GLN A 22 -25.38 -15.47 17.27
N VAL A 23 -24.22 -14.83 17.33
CA VAL A 23 -23.93 -13.58 16.64
C VAL A 23 -22.53 -13.64 16.01
N GLY A 24 -22.38 -13.02 14.84
CA GLY A 24 -21.10 -12.86 14.15
C GLY A 24 -21.03 -13.64 12.84
N LEU A 25 -19.87 -13.51 12.19
CA LEU A 25 -19.54 -14.21 10.95
C LEU A 25 -18.46 -15.25 11.21
N HIS A 26 -18.53 -16.36 10.50
CA HIS A 26 -17.54 -17.43 10.61
C HIS A 26 -16.18 -16.98 10.08
N GLN A 27 -15.15 -16.92 10.95
CA GLN A 27 -13.77 -16.64 10.49
C GLN A 27 -13.29 -17.79 9.61
N GLY A 28 -12.68 -17.43 8.44
CA GLY A 28 -12.21 -18.42 7.47
C GLY A 28 -13.23 -18.88 6.43
N SER A 29 -14.50 -18.49 6.53
CA SER A 29 -15.49 -18.71 5.48
C SER A 29 -15.24 -17.79 4.29
N ALA A 30 -15.35 -18.29 3.07
CA ALA A 30 -15.22 -17.49 1.85
C ALA A 30 -16.32 -16.42 1.71
N LEU A 31 -17.50 -16.63 2.34
CA LEU A 31 -18.63 -15.69 2.31
C LEU A 31 -18.53 -14.58 3.36
N SER A 32 -17.80 -14.80 4.44
CA SER A 32 -17.75 -13.83 5.55
C SER A 32 -17.27 -12.44 5.16
N PRO A 33 -16.19 -12.26 4.37
CA PRO A 33 -15.77 -10.93 3.92
C PRO A 33 -16.81 -10.23 3.06
N PHE A 34 -17.52 -10.98 2.21
CA PHE A 34 -18.57 -10.44 1.36
C PHE A 34 -19.79 -9.98 2.16
N LEU A 35 -20.24 -10.81 3.11
CA LEU A 35 -21.35 -10.47 4.01
C LEU A 35 -21.02 -9.26 4.88
N PHE A 36 -19.79 -9.21 5.40
CA PHE A 36 -19.31 -8.05 6.17
C PHE A 36 -19.31 -6.77 5.32
N ALA A 37 -18.88 -6.84 4.08
CA ALA A 37 -18.91 -5.69 3.17
C ALA A 37 -20.33 -5.20 2.91
N ILE A 38 -21.33 -6.10 2.72
CA ILE A 38 -22.74 -5.74 2.57
C ILE A 38 -23.28 -5.07 3.83
N ILE A 39 -22.96 -5.61 5.01
CA ILE A 39 -23.37 -5.03 6.28
C ILE A 39 -22.78 -3.61 6.42
N MET A 40 -21.49 -3.44 6.23
CA MET A 40 -20.84 -2.13 6.28
C MET A 40 -21.41 -1.16 5.26
N ASP A 41 -21.70 -1.62 4.05
CA ASP A 41 -22.33 -0.81 3.01
C ASP A 41 -23.69 -0.29 3.45
N SER A 42 -24.54 -1.17 4.00
CA SER A 42 -25.87 -0.82 4.52
C SER A 42 -25.82 0.13 5.72
N LEU A 43 -24.89 -0.11 6.67
CA LEU A 43 -24.79 0.68 7.90
C LEU A 43 -24.29 2.10 7.66
N THR A 44 -23.39 2.28 6.69
CA THR A 44 -22.70 3.55 6.44
C THR A 44 -23.28 4.34 5.28
N LYS A 45 -24.35 3.83 4.64
CA LYS A 45 -24.95 4.44 3.44
C LYS A 45 -25.25 5.93 3.60
N ASP A 46 -25.83 6.32 4.74
CA ASP A 46 -26.30 7.67 4.99
C ASP A 46 -25.18 8.65 5.41
N CYS A 47 -24.03 8.15 5.88
CA CYS A 47 -22.92 8.97 6.33
C CYS A 47 -21.71 8.95 5.40
N ARG A 48 -21.75 8.18 4.30
CA ARG A 48 -20.65 8.10 3.35
C ARG A 48 -20.59 9.28 2.38
N ARG A 49 -19.38 9.80 2.20
CA ARG A 49 -19.03 10.69 1.10
C ARG A 49 -18.23 9.93 0.02
N LYS A 50 -18.21 10.43 -1.22
CA LYS A 50 -17.37 9.85 -2.29
C LYS A 50 -15.88 10.01 -1.95
N ALA A 51 -15.06 9.01 -2.32
CA ALA A 51 -13.61 9.11 -2.19
C ALA A 51 -13.07 10.41 -2.82
N PRO A 52 -12.03 11.04 -2.28
CA PRO A 52 -11.17 10.55 -1.20
C PRO A 52 -11.64 10.89 0.22
N TRP A 53 -12.82 11.49 0.39
CA TRP A 53 -13.29 11.98 1.68
C TRP A 53 -13.56 10.85 2.66
N ASN A 54 -14.12 9.73 2.19
CA ASN A 54 -14.29 8.53 2.99
C ASN A 54 -13.72 7.35 2.23
N MET A 55 -12.83 6.62 2.87
CA MET A 55 -12.26 5.38 2.34
C MET A 55 -12.47 4.25 3.34
N MET A 56 -12.98 3.12 2.87
CA MET A 56 -13.27 1.95 3.69
C MET A 56 -12.66 0.70 3.08
N PHE A 57 -12.08 -0.12 3.91
CA PHE A 57 -11.64 -1.46 3.57
C PHE A 57 -11.82 -2.39 4.77
N ALA A 58 -12.76 -3.32 4.65
CA ALA A 58 -13.21 -4.15 5.76
C ALA A 58 -13.61 -3.28 6.97
N ASP A 59 -12.94 -3.45 8.10
CA ASP A 59 -13.13 -2.71 9.36
C ASP A 59 -12.34 -1.39 9.44
N ASP A 60 -11.39 -1.18 8.52
CA ASP A 60 -10.60 0.05 8.48
C ASP A 60 -11.37 1.18 7.77
N VAL A 61 -11.56 2.29 8.46
CA VAL A 61 -12.24 3.49 7.93
C VAL A 61 -11.33 4.69 8.03
N VAL A 62 -11.15 5.42 6.92
CA VAL A 62 -10.44 6.70 6.88
C VAL A 62 -11.41 7.81 6.49
N LEU A 63 -11.49 8.83 7.33
CA LEU A 63 -12.26 10.04 7.08
C LEU A 63 -11.31 11.19 6.79
N CYS A 64 -11.46 11.84 5.64
CA CYS A 64 -10.70 13.01 5.24
C CYS A 64 -11.57 14.26 5.33
N ALA A 65 -11.02 15.33 5.86
CA ALA A 65 -11.68 16.62 5.95
C ALA A 65 -10.71 17.75 5.60
N ARG A 66 -11.22 18.87 5.12
CA ARG A 66 -10.41 20.08 4.91
C ARG A 66 -10.27 20.89 6.18
N GLU A 67 -11.30 20.88 7.01
CA GLU A 67 -11.38 21.63 8.26
C GLU A 67 -11.86 20.72 9.39
N LYS A 68 -11.46 21.03 10.62
CA LYS A 68 -11.83 20.25 11.82
C LYS A 68 -13.35 20.10 11.99
N ARG A 69 -14.12 21.16 11.73
CA ARG A 69 -15.59 21.14 11.85
C ARG A 69 -16.25 20.10 10.92
N GLU A 70 -15.63 19.77 9.80
CA GLU A 70 -16.12 18.71 8.91
C GLU A 70 -15.94 17.31 9.49
N LEU A 71 -15.16 17.16 10.57
CA LEU A 71 -15.02 15.90 11.32
C LEU A 71 -16.21 15.61 12.24
N GLU A 72 -17.23 16.49 12.32
CA GLU A 72 -18.54 16.19 12.94
C GLU A 72 -19.16 14.94 12.30
N ASP A 73 -18.81 14.62 11.08
CA ASP A 73 -19.14 13.34 10.45
C ASP A 73 -18.70 12.13 11.28
N LEU A 74 -17.67 12.26 12.11
CA LEU A 74 -17.18 11.16 12.97
C LEU A 74 -18.25 10.72 13.97
N GLU A 75 -19.03 11.65 14.54
CA GLU A 75 -20.13 11.30 15.44
C GLU A 75 -21.29 10.67 14.68
N GLN A 76 -21.55 11.06 13.43
CA GLN A 76 -22.55 10.41 12.58
C GLN A 76 -22.13 8.97 12.24
N TRP A 77 -20.86 8.75 11.92
CA TRP A 77 -20.30 7.42 11.69
C TRP A 77 -20.43 6.55 12.93
N LYS A 78 -20.07 7.08 14.09
CA LYS A 78 -20.22 6.40 15.36
C LYS A 78 -21.68 5.99 15.58
N TYR A 79 -22.61 6.94 15.49
CA TYR A 79 -24.03 6.67 15.68
C TYR A 79 -24.55 5.60 14.71
N ALA A 80 -24.17 5.67 13.42
CA ALA A 80 -24.59 4.70 12.41
C ALA A 80 -24.12 3.27 12.72
N LEU A 81 -22.92 3.12 13.27
CA LEU A 81 -22.33 1.83 13.62
C LEU A 81 -22.86 1.32 14.98
N GLU A 82 -22.89 2.16 16.02
CA GLU A 82 -23.22 1.74 17.39
C GLU A 82 -24.68 1.35 17.54
N ARG A 83 -25.60 2.03 16.86
CA ARG A 83 -27.04 1.65 16.86
C ARG A 83 -27.31 0.24 16.33
N ARG A 84 -26.35 -0.36 15.66
CA ARG A 84 -26.40 -1.73 15.09
C ARG A 84 -25.41 -2.68 15.76
N GLY A 85 -24.86 -2.29 16.94
CA GLY A 85 -24.04 -3.16 17.78
C GLY A 85 -22.54 -3.19 17.41
N MET A 86 -22.08 -2.40 16.42
CA MET A 86 -20.66 -2.26 16.11
C MET A 86 -20.06 -1.08 16.84
N LYS A 87 -18.89 -1.26 17.49
CA LYS A 87 -18.21 -0.19 18.24
C LYS A 87 -16.95 0.26 17.52
N ILE A 88 -16.74 1.57 17.45
CA ILE A 88 -15.48 2.14 17.01
C ILE A 88 -14.45 1.97 18.13
N SER A 89 -13.27 1.45 17.80
CA SER A 89 -12.17 1.31 18.76
C SER A 89 -11.46 2.65 18.98
N SER A 90 -11.87 3.39 20.01
CA SER A 90 -11.24 4.69 20.35
C SER A 90 -9.75 4.59 20.68
N SER A 91 -9.29 3.42 21.15
CA SER A 91 -7.86 3.17 21.44
C SER A 91 -7.00 2.96 20.20
N LYS A 92 -7.61 2.60 19.07
CA LYS A 92 -6.94 2.41 17.77
C LYS A 92 -7.21 3.56 16.80
N THR A 93 -8.16 4.45 17.14
CA THR A 93 -8.48 5.60 16.31
C THR A 93 -7.50 6.73 16.61
N GLU A 94 -6.90 7.24 15.57
CA GLU A 94 -5.94 8.35 15.62
C GLU A 94 -6.26 9.37 14.53
N TYR A 95 -5.78 10.60 14.66
CA TYR A 95 -5.92 11.60 13.62
C TYR A 95 -4.56 12.16 13.19
N MET A 96 -4.50 12.66 11.96
CA MET A 96 -3.29 13.24 11.38
C MET A 96 -3.61 14.56 10.68
N CYS A 97 -2.88 15.60 11.03
CA CYS A 97 -2.94 16.89 10.35
C CYS A 97 -1.92 16.94 9.22
N LEU A 98 -2.41 17.16 7.99
CA LEU A 98 -1.53 17.28 6.83
C LEU A 98 -0.98 18.72 6.70
N ASN A 99 0.25 18.83 6.18
CA ASN A 99 0.95 20.11 5.92
C ASN A 99 1.31 20.94 7.16
N GLY A 100 1.41 20.33 8.32
CA GLY A 100 1.84 21.01 9.55
C GLY A 100 0.85 22.02 10.12
N ILE A 101 -0.41 21.98 9.70
CA ILE A 101 -1.48 22.81 10.25
C ILE A 101 -2.08 22.02 11.41
N SER A 102 -1.66 22.35 12.64
CA SER A 102 -2.34 21.83 13.83
C SER A 102 -3.72 22.52 13.95
N THR A 103 -4.77 21.70 13.97
CA THR A 103 -6.16 22.18 14.13
C THR A 103 -6.63 22.10 15.59
N GLY A 104 -5.74 21.86 16.53
CA GLY A 104 -6.04 21.54 17.92
C GLY A 104 -6.51 20.08 18.09
N SER A 105 -6.80 19.68 19.32
CA SER A 105 -7.24 18.31 19.63
C SER A 105 -8.54 17.92 18.93
N VAL A 106 -8.61 16.74 18.39
CA VAL A 106 -9.84 16.10 17.89
C VAL A 106 -10.39 15.19 19.00
N GLU A 107 -11.67 15.31 19.28
CA GLU A 107 -12.34 14.52 20.32
C GLU A 107 -13.33 13.55 19.70
N MET A 108 -13.40 12.37 20.27
CA MET A 108 -14.42 11.36 20.01
C MET A 108 -14.85 10.76 21.34
N LEU A 109 -16.16 10.72 21.65
CA LEU A 109 -16.69 10.19 22.91
C LEU A 109 -16.15 10.94 24.14
N GLN A 110 -16.02 12.24 24.11
CA GLN A 110 -15.40 13.05 25.19
C GLN A 110 -13.96 12.64 25.52
N ARG A 111 -13.32 11.89 24.62
CA ARG A 111 -11.91 11.49 24.72
C ARG A 111 -11.12 12.11 23.59
N GLN A 112 -10.01 12.72 23.93
CA GLN A 112 -9.08 13.23 22.95
C GLN A 112 -8.44 12.08 22.19
N LEU A 113 -8.49 12.15 20.85
CA LEU A 113 -7.78 11.23 19.98
C LEU A 113 -6.30 11.58 19.94
N PRO A 114 -5.40 10.59 19.85
CA PRO A 114 -3.98 10.84 19.67
C PRO A 114 -3.70 11.44 18.28
N GLU A 115 -2.88 12.48 18.23
CA GLU A 115 -2.34 13.01 16.99
C GLU A 115 -1.13 12.16 16.57
N THR A 116 -1.10 11.71 15.31
CA THR A 116 0.02 10.95 14.76
C THR A 116 0.74 11.72 13.66
N MET A 117 2.06 11.55 13.58
CA MET A 117 2.89 12.15 12.52
C MET A 117 3.01 11.25 11.28
N ALA A 118 2.63 9.98 11.41
CA ALA A 118 2.62 9.03 10.33
C ALA A 118 1.48 8.03 10.50
N PHE A 119 0.70 7.83 9.46
CA PHE A 119 -0.46 6.95 9.45
C PHE A 119 -0.27 5.81 8.47
N THR A 120 -0.56 4.59 8.89
CA THR A 120 -0.47 3.41 8.01
C THR A 120 -1.86 2.93 7.61
N TYR A 121 -2.14 2.98 6.31
CA TYR A 121 -3.39 2.49 5.73
C TYR A 121 -3.13 1.44 4.66
N LEU A 122 -3.75 0.27 4.78
CA LEU A 122 -3.62 -0.88 3.87
C LEU A 122 -2.17 -1.24 3.55
N GLY A 123 -1.31 -1.08 4.52
CA GLY A 123 0.10 -1.40 4.37
C GLY A 123 0.95 -0.31 3.70
N SER A 124 0.44 0.89 3.48
CA SER A 124 1.20 2.06 3.03
C SER A 124 1.22 3.13 4.11
N THR A 125 2.37 3.77 4.31
CA THR A 125 2.58 4.78 5.34
C THR A 125 2.54 6.18 4.72
N LEU A 126 1.70 7.05 5.27
CA LEU A 126 1.60 8.48 4.93
C LEU A 126 2.24 9.29 6.05
N GLU A 127 3.00 10.32 5.70
CA GLU A 127 3.62 11.27 6.65
C GLU A 127 2.90 12.62 6.58
N THR A 128 2.84 13.35 7.69
CA THR A 128 2.13 14.65 7.80
C THR A 128 2.64 15.70 6.81
N ASP A 129 3.92 15.65 6.45
CA ASP A 129 4.53 16.57 5.48
C ASP A 129 4.32 16.10 4.01
N GLY A 130 3.62 14.98 3.80
CA GLY A 130 3.49 14.32 2.50
C GLY A 130 4.79 13.71 2.02
N GLY A 131 5.75 13.47 2.92
CA GLY A 131 6.99 12.74 2.66
C GLY A 131 6.70 11.27 2.39
N ILE A 132 7.71 10.58 1.86
CA ILE A 132 7.66 9.13 1.57
C ILE A 132 8.83 8.40 2.23
N GLY A 133 9.51 9.06 3.15
CA GLY A 133 10.72 8.53 3.80
C GLY A 133 10.43 7.31 4.66
N ALA A 134 9.36 7.38 5.46
CA ALA A 134 8.88 6.28 6.30
C ALA A 134 8.41 5.09 5.46
N GLU A 135 7.66 5.33 4.38
CA GLU A 135 7.20 4.27 3.47
C GLU A 135 8.38 3.55 2.82
N VAL A 136 9.37 4.27 2.30
CA VAL A 136 10.58 3.67 1.73
C VAL A 136 11.33 2.81 2.75
N ASN A 137 11.48 3.30 3.99
CA ASN A 137 12.09 2.50 5.08
C ASN A 137 11.31 1.21 5.33
N ARG A 138 9.99 1.32 5.39
CA ARG A 138 9.11 0.18 5.59
C ARG A 138 9.24 -0.85 4.46
N ARG A 139 9.25 -0.42 3.19
CA ARG A 139 9.43 -1.32 2.04
C ARG A 139 10.77 -2.04 2.08
N ILE A 140 11.85 -1.32 2.40
CA ILE A 140 13.16 -1.92 2.60
C ILE A 140 13.12 -2.97 3.72
N GLN A 141 12.45 -2.66 4.83
CA GLN A 141 12.32 -3.60 5.96
C GLN A 141 11.49 -4.84 5.57
N CYS A 142 10.40 -4.67 4.82
CA CYS A 142 9.61 -5.79 4.28
C CYS A 142 10.46 -6.69 3.37
N GLY A 143 11.27 -6.09 2.50
CA GLY A 143 12.24 -6.82 1.67
C GLY A 143 13.21 -7.65 2.52
N TRP A 144 13.82 -7.03 3.55
CA TRP A 144 14.73 -7.73 4.47
C TRP A 144 14.04 -8.85 5.25
N ASN A 145 12.80 -8.64 5.70
CA ASN A 145 12.04 -9.66 6.42
C ASN A 145 11.79 -10.89 5.53
N ASN A 146 11.42 -10.68 4.27
CA ASN A 146 11.24 -11.77 3.32
C ASN A 146 12.57 -12.42 2.93
N TRP A 147 13.64 -11.63 2.78
CA TRP A 147 14.97 -12.14 2.52
C TRP A 147 15.44 -13.06 3.65
N LYS A 148 15.25 -12.65 4.92
CA LYS A 148 15.58 -13.48 6.09
C LYS A 148 14.83 -14.81 6.10
N LYS A 149 13.54 -14.82 5.75
CA LYS A 149 12.74 -16.06 5.65
C LYS A 149 13.28 -17.02 4.60
N MET A 150 13.88 -16.49 3.53
CA MET A 150 14.43 -17.27 2.41
C MET A 150 15.94 -17.47 2.51
N SER A 151 16.60 -17.02 3.58
CA SER A 151 18.07 -17.03 3.71
C SER A 151 18.67 -18.42 3.61
N GLY A 152 18.01 -19.46 4.11
CA GLY A 152 18.46 -20.85 3.99
C GLY A 152 18.67 -21.30 2.52
N ILE A 153 17.80 -20.81 1.60
CA ILE A 153 17.92 -21.09 0.18
C ILE A 153 18.85 -20.11 -0.52
N LEU A 154 18.71 -18.81 -0.20
CA LEU A 154 19.48 -17.76 -0.85
C LEU A 154 20.97 -17.81 -0.56
N CYS A 155 21.36 -18.26 0.64
CA CYS A 155 22.76 -18.38 1.05
C CYS A 155 23.36 -19.76 0.78
N ASP A 156 22.57 -20.76 0.40
CA ASP A 156 23.05 -22.09 0.08
C ASP A 156 23.88 -22.07 -1.22
N LYS A 157 25.13 -22.52 -1.15
CA LYS A 157 26.07 -22.53 -2.28
C LYS A 157 25.69 -23.60 -3.35
N SER A 158 24.95 -24.63 -3.00
CA SER A 158 24.51 -25.69 -3.91
C SER A 158 23.41 -25.23 -4.87
N ILE A 159 22.66 -24.19 -4.49
CA ILE A 159 21.54 -23.68 -5.28
C ILE A 159 22.01 -22.75 -6.41
N PRO A 160 21.60 -23.01 -7.68
CA PRO A 160 21.99 -22.20 -8.82
C PRO A 160 21.56 -20.73 -8.67
N SER A 161 22.43 -19.79 -9.06
CA SER A 161 22.17 -18.34 -8.94
C SER A 161 20.87 -17.89 -9.61
N LYS A 162 20.52 -18.47 -10.77
CA LYS A 162 19.27 -18.16 -11.47
C LYS A 162 18.01 -18.54 -10.67
N VAL A 163 18.07 -19.63 -9.87
CA VAL A 163 16.98 -20.00 -8.95
C VAL A 163 16.85 -19.00 -7.84
N LYS A 164 17.98 -18.57 -7.24
CA LYS A 164 18.00 -17.49 -6.22
C LYS A 164 17.42 -16.19 -6.76
N GLY A 165 17.78 -15.83 -8.00
CA GLY A 165 17.21 -14.67 -8.68
C GLY A 165 15.69 -14.77 -8.88
N ARG A 166 15.16 -15.95 -9.22
CA ARG A 166 13.71 -16.18 -9.28
C ARG A 166 13.03 -15.98 -7.93
N ILE A 167 13.61 -16.50 -6.85
CA ILE A 167 13.08 -16.30 -5.49
C ILE A 167 13.09 -14.80 -5.15
N HIS A 168 14.18 -14.10 -5.48
CA HIS A 168 14.25 -12.64 -5.28
C HIS A 168 13.11 -11.92 -6.00
N MET A 169 12.89 -12.20 -7.28
CA MET A 169 11.84 -11.57 -8.08
C MET A 169 10.42 -11.93 -7.64
N LEU A 170 10.19 -13.13 -7.11
CA LEU A 170 8.85 -13.59 -6.75
C LEU A 170 8.46 -13.29 -5.30
N VAL A 171 9.42 -13.17 -4.38
CA VAL A 171 9.16 -13.06 -2.94
C VAL A 171 9.66 -11.75 -2.35
N ILE A 172 10.88 -11.32 -2.69
CA ILE A 172 11.52 -10.16 -2.05
C ILE A 172 11.13 -8.87 -2.75
N GLN A 173 11.33 -8.82 -4.06
CA GLN A 173 11.08 -7.63 -4.86
C GLN A 173 9.61 -7.16 -4.79
N PRO A 174 8.57 -8.03 -4.86
CA PRO A 174 7.18 -7.59 -4.67
C PRO A 174 6.91 -6.95 -3.31
N ALA A 175 7.55 -7.40 -2.25
CA ALA A 175 7.41 -6.80 -0.93
C ALA A 175 8.03 -5.40 -0.85
N MET A 176 9.12 -5.17 -1.60
CA MET A 176 9.75 -3.84 -1.73
C MET A 176 8.95 -2.90 -2.65
N LEU A 177 8.21 -3.45 -3.60
CA LEU A 177 7.47 -2.70 -4.63
C LEU A 177 6.02 -2.40 -4.25
N PHE A 178 5.47 -3.07 -3.25
CA PHE A 178 4.04 -2.96 -2.90
C PHE A 178 3.62 -1.51 -2.65
N GLY A 179 2.61 -1.02 -3.39
CA GLY A 179 2.08 0.34 -3.27
C GLY A 179 2.97 1.44 -3.84
N MET A 180 4.19 1.10 -4.31
CA MET A 180 5.15 2.12 -4.80
C MET A 180 4.80 2.66 -6.19
N GLU A 181 3.89 2.03 -6.90
CA GLU A 181 3.36 2.50 -8.19
C GLU A 181 2.60 3.83 -8.07
N THR A 182 2.04 4.13 -6.89
CA THR A 182 1.29 5.37 -6.62
C THR A 182 2.15 6.48 -5.99
N VAL A 183 3.42 6.22 -5.74
CA VAL A 183 4.31 7.12 -5.00
C VAL A 183 5.30 7.83 -5.93
N PRO A 184 5.48 9.17 -5.80
CA PRO A 184 6.50 9.90 -6.54
C PRO A 184 7.90 9.69 -5.93
N LEU A 185 8.66 8.73 -6.48
CA LEU A 185 9.99 8.40 -5.99
C LEU A 185 11.02 9.45 -6.41
N SER A 186 11.61 10.12 -5.43
CA SER A 186 12.78 10.98 -5.66
C SER A 186 14.04 10.13 -5.93
N THR A 187 15.01 10.68 -6.66
CA THR A 187 16.31 10.02 -6.94
C THR A 187 16.99 9.48 -5.67
N ARG A 188 16.90 10.24 -4.55
CA ARG A 188 17.46 9.81 -3.26
C ARG A 188 16.77 8.53 -2.75
N ASN A 189 15.44 8.47 -2.80
CA ASN A 189 14.69 7.34 -2.29
C ASN A 189 14.81 6.11 -3.20
N THR A 190 14.84 6.32 -4.52
CA THR A 190 15.15 5.26 -5.49
C THR A 190 16.50 4.63 -5.19
N LYS A 191 17.54 5.46 -4.99
CA LYS A 191 18.89 4.97 -4.67
C LYS A 191 18.95 4.18 -3.36
N ARG A 192 18.15 4.54 -2.35
CA ARG A 192 18.06 3.78 -1.08
C ARG A 192 17.52 2.38 -1.31
N LEU A 193 16.46 2.24 -2.14
CA LEU A 193 15.88 0.95 -2.50
C LEU A 193 16.86 0.09 -3.30
N GLU A 194 17.56 0.70 -4.28
CA GLU A 194 18.60 0.03 -5.07
C GLU A 194 19.75 -0.51 -4.21
N VAL A 195 20.23 0.32 -3.27
CA VAL A 195 21.32 -0.08 -2.35
C VAL A 195 20.89 -1.25 -1.48
N ALA A 196 19.66 -1.22 -0.97
CA ALA A 196 19.13 -2.30 -0.16
C ALA A 196 18.96 -3.60 -0.97
N GLU A 197 18.40 -3.51 -2.18
CA GLU A 197 18.28 -4.63 -3.12
C GLU A 197 19.65 -5.24 -3.45
N MET A 198 20.60 -4.40 -3.85
CA MET A 198 21.95 -4.87 -4.23
C MET A 198 22.69 -5.50 -3.06
N LYS A 199 22.48 -5.06 -1.83
CA LYS A 199 23.03 -5.72 -0.66
C LYS A 199 22.49 -7.12 -0.49
N MET A 200 21.18 -7.33 -0.65
CA MET A 200 20.54 -8.64 -0.61
C MET A 200 21.06 -9.57 -1.73
N CYS A 201 21.16 -9.04 -2.95
CA CYS A 201 21.63 -9.76 -4.12
C CYS A 201 23.11 -10.18 -4.00
N ARG A 202 23.98 -9.31 -3.47
CA ARG A 202 25.38 -9.65 -3.21
C ARG A 202 25.50 -10.81 -2.24
N TRP A 203 24.78 -10.77 -1.13
CA TRP A 203 24.81 -11.85 -0.14
C TRP A 203 24.30 -13.18 -0.71
N ALA A 204 23.26 -13.15 -1.55
CA ALA A 204 22.78 -14.34 -2.25
C ALA A 204 23.83 -14.93 -3.20
N CYS A 205 24.73 -14.10 -3.74
CA CYS A 205 25.86 -14.54 -4.57
C CYS A 205 27.14 -14.86 -3.78
N GLY A 206 27.12 -14.71 -2.44
CA GLY A 206 28.31 -14.91 -1.61
C GLY A 206 29.33 -13.79 -1.70
N HIS A 207 28.91 -12.60 -2.15
CA HIS A 207 29.78 -11.42 -2.30
C HIS A 207 29.46 -10.34 -1.26
N THR A 208 30.47 -9.57 -0.92
CA THR A 208 30.41 -8.36 -0.08
C THR A 208 30.78 -7.13 -0.89
N LEU A 209 30.71 -5.95 -0.30
CA LEU A 209 31.20 -4.74 -0.93
C LEU A 209 32.72 -4.73 -1.10
N LYS A 210 33.45 -5.44 -0.25
CA LYS A 210 34.92 -5.55 -0.29
C LYS A 210 35.43 -6.27 -1.52
N ASP A 211 34.59 -7.13 -2.14
CA ASP A 211 34.97 -7.91 -3.32
C ASP A 211 34.94 -7.07 -4.62
N HIS A 212 34.48 -5.81 -4.54
CA HIS A 212 34.42 -4.85 -5.65
C HIS A 212 33.77 -5.36 -6.94
N VAL A 213 32.89 -6.39 -6.84
CA VAL A 213 32.15 -6.92 -8.00
C VAL A 213 31.09 -5.89 -8.44
N ARG A 214 31.04 -5.58 -9.74
CA ARG A 214 30.05 -4.62 -10.29
C ARG A 214 28.62 -5.12 -10.14
N ASN A 215 27.67 -4.17 -9.97
CA ASN A 215 26.26 -4.49 -9.79
C ASN A 215 25.66 -5.24 -11.00
N GLU A 216 26.09 -4.89 -12.20
CA GLU A 216 25.66 -5.48 -13.47
C GLU A 216 25.99 -6.98 -13.49
N VAL A 217 27.19 -7.36 -13.08
CA VAL A 217 27.62 -8.78 -12.99
C VAL A 217 26.76 -9.55 -11.99
N ILE A 218 26.42 -8.95 -10.85
CA ILE A 218 25.55 -9.59 -9.86
C ILE A 218 24.14 -9.79 -10.43
N ARG A 219 23.58 -8.78 -11.12
CA ARG A 219 22.26 -8.88 -11.75
C ARG A 219 22.23 -9.93 -12.85
N GLU A 220 23.21 -9.94 -13.71
CA GLU A 220 23.35 -10.95 -14.78
C GLU A 220 23.43 -12.37 -14.21
N LYS A 221 24.28 -12.58 -13.19
CA LYS A 221 24.44 -13.87 -12.50
C LYS A 221 23.13 -14.36 -11.91
N LEU A 222 22.32 -13.48 -11.32
CA LEU A 222 21.00 -13.80 -10.76
C LEU A 222 19.90 -13.82 -11.83
N GLY A 223 20.09 -13.15 -12.96
CA GLY A 223 19.06 -12.96 -14.00
C GLY A 223 17.95 -12.05 -13.55
N ILE A 224 18.27 -10.97 -12.83
CA ILE A 224 17.32 -9.97 -12.35
C ILE A 224 17.51 -8.65 -13.10
N THR A 225 16.41 -7.93 -13.30
CA THR A 225 16.39 -6.58 -13.85
C THR A 225 16.56 -5.55 -12.76
N HIS A 226 16.86 -4.32 -13.14
CA HIS A 226 16.99 -3.21 -12.22
C HIS A 226 15.67 -2.90 -11.53
N ILE A 227 15.69 -2.64 -10.22
CA ILE A 227 14.45 -2.37 -9.44
C ILE A 227 13.71 -1.13 -9.96
N THR A 228 14.43 -0.14 -10.49
CA THR A 228 13.84 1.07 -11.07
C THR A 228 12.96 0.78 -12.28
N GLU A 229 13.34 -0.18 -13.11
CA GLU A 229 12.53 -0.62 -14.25
C GLU A 229 11.23 -1.27 -13.76
N GLN A 230 11.30 -2.01 -12.66
CA GLN A 230 10.10 -2.61 -12.07
C GLN A 230 9.16 -1.55 -11.51
N PHE A 231 9.69 -0.47 -10.88
CA PHE A 231 8.88 0.69 -10.46
C PHE A 231 8.20 1.36 -11.65
N ARG A 232 8.95 1.62 -12.72
CA ARG A 232 8.40 2.19 -13.95
C ARG A 232 7.28 1.32 -14.52
N LYS A 233 7.53 0.03 -14.67
CA LYS A 233 6.53 -0.93 -15.16
C LYS A 233 5.27 -0.98 -14.29
N ALA A 234 5.45 -0.99 -12.97
CA ALA A 234 4.33 -1.01 -12.04
C ALA A 234 3.48 0.28 -12.19
N ARG A 235 4.12 1.46 -12.24
CA ARG A 235 3.46 2.76 -12.43
C ARG A 235 2.72 2.84 -13.76
N LEU A 236 3.33 2.45 -14.86
CA LEU A 236 2.71 2.44 -16.18
C LEU A 236 1.53 1.45 -16.23
N ARG A 237 1.66 0.26 -15.64
CA ARG A 237 0.55 -0.70 -15.55
C ARG A 237 -0.63 -0.14 -14.76
N TRP A 238 -0.34 0.48 -13.61
CA TRP A 238 -1.37 1.11 -12.78
C TRP A 238 -2.04 2.26 -13.52
N PHE A 239 -1.27 3.14 -14.15
CA PHE A 239 -1.80 4.22 -14.97
C PHE A 239 -2.74 3.72 -16.05
N GLY A 240 -2.32 2.74 -16.85
CA GLY A 240 -3.17 2.16 -17.89
C GLY A 240 -4.42 1.48 -17.32
N HIS A 241 -4.32 0.88 -16.12
CA HIS A 241 -5.50 0.35 -15.44
C HIS A 241 -6.51 1.45 -15.11
N VAL A 242 -6.06 2.54 -14.52
CA VAL A 242 -6.90 3.67 -14.11
C VAL A 242 -7.52 4.36 -15.32
N LYS A 243 -6.75 4.62 -16.39
CA LYS A 243 -7.25 5.28 -17.62
C LYS A 243 -8.36 4.51 -18.33
N ARG A 244 -8.38 3.19 -18.22
CA ARG A 244 -9.45 2.33 -18.81
C ARG A 244 -10.67 2.16 -17.93
N ARG A 245 -10.69 2.74 -16.72
CA ARG A 245 -11.87 2.74 -15.85
C ARG A 245 -12.83 3.88 -16.24
N ASP A 246 -14.06 3.77 -15.78
CA ASP A 246 -15.06 4.82 -15.92
C ASP A 246 -14.64 6.12 -15.18
N GLU A 247 -15.31 7.23 -15.49
CA GLU A 247 -15.00 8.55 -14.92
C GLU A 247 -15.29 8.63 -13.42
N GLU A 248 -16.23 7.84 -12.93
CA GLU A 248 -16.59 7.78 -11.51
C GLU A 248 -15.58 6.99 -10.68
N TYR A 249 -14.66 6.25 -11.31
CA TYR A 249 -13.63 5.51 -10.61
C TYR A 249 -12.71 6.44 -9.82
N ALA A 250 -12.54 6.15 -8.51
CA ALA A 250 -11.80 7.00 -7.58
C ALA A 250 -10.37 7.34 -8.06
N GLY A 251 -9.66 6.36 -8.62
CA GLY A 251 -8.31 6.56 -9.16
C GLY A 251 -8.29 7.54 -10.33
N ARG A 252 -9.30 7.51 -11.21
CA ARG A 252 -9.40 8.43 -12.35
C ARG A 252 -9.68 9.86 -11.88
N ARG A 253 -10.60 10.03 -10.95
CA ARG A 253 -10.87 11.32 -10.31
C ARG A 253 -9.63 11.93 -9.64
N VAL A 254 -8.81 11.10 -8.98
CA VAL A 254 -7.56 11.57 -8.37
C VAL A 254 -6.55 12.02 -9.42
N LEU A 255 -6.42 11.34 -10.56
CA LEU A 255 -5.54 11.78 -11.67
C LEU A 255 -5.97 13.14 -12.25
N GLU A 256 -7.27 13.43 -12.28
CA GLU A 256 -7.85 14.67 -12.78
C GLU A 256 -7.81 15.81 -11.75
N MET A 257 -7.57 15.50 -10.47
CA MET A 257 -7.45 16.52 -9.43
C MET A 257 -6.25 17.43 -9.72
N ALA A 258 -6.54 18.68 -10.08
CA ALA A 258 -5.51 19.68 -10.24
C ALA A 258 -4.84 19.97 -8.87
N PRO A 259 -3.52 19.83 -8.78
CA PRO A 259 -2.82 20.24 -7.57
C PRO A 259 -2.93 21.75 -7.41
N PRO A 260 -2.89 22.31 -6.17
CA PRO A 260 -2.99 23.75 -5.95
C PRO A 260 -2.02 24.51 -6.85
N ALA A 261 -2.53 25.53 -7.54
CA ALA A 261 -1.85 26.25 -8.63
C ALA A 261 -0.53 26.91 -8.17
N ARG A 262 -0.41 27.30 -6.90
CA ARG A 262 0.74 28.03 -6.37
C ARG A 262 1.75 27.07 -5.74
N ARG A 263 2.90 26.87 -6.38
CA ARG A 263 4.04 26.17 -5.76
C ARG A 263 4.65 27.09 -4.68
N ARG A 264 4.99 26.51 -3.52
CA ARG A 264 5.72 27.24 -2.47
C ARG A 264 7.11 27.65 -2.99
N LYS A 265 7.69 28.73 -2.44
CA LYS A 265 9.08 29.12 -2.73
C LYS A 265 10.03 27.98 -2.37
N GLY A 266 11.04 27.74 -3.21
CA GLY A 266 12.05 26.68 -3.04
C GLY A 266 11.95 25.59 -4.10
N ARG A 267 12.76 24.52 -3.95
CA ARG A 267 12.75 23.40 -4.90
C ARG A 267 11.38 22.70 -4.88
N PRO A 268 10.67 22.62 -6.03
CA PRO A 268 9.36 21.99 -6.09
C PRO A 268 9.40 20.52 -5.65
N LYS A 269 8.43 20.09 -4.82
CA LYS A 269 8.25 18.67 -4.55
C LYS A 269 7.93 17.93 -5.85
N LEU A 270 8.54 16.78 -6.06
CA LEU A 270 8.29 15.91 -7.21
C LEU A 270 6.84 15.42 -7.16
N ARG A 271 6.11 15.54 -8.25
CA ARG A 271 4.74 15.05 -8.38
C ARG A 271 4.73 13.72 -9.10
N TRP A 272 3.72 12.92 -8.82
CA TRP A 272 3.54 11.62 -9.46
C TRP A 272 3.41 11.75 -11.00
N MET A 273 2.66 12.73 -11.47
CA MET A 273 2.53 13.01 -12.91
C MET A 273 3.86 13.40 -13.57
N ASP A 274 4.78 14.05 -12.85
CA ASP A 274 6.11 14.37 -13.39
C ASP A 274 6.95 13.09 -13.57
N CYS A 275 6.77 12.09 -12.68
CA CYS A 275 7.39 10.78 -12.84
C CYS A 275 6.78 10.02 -14.03
N LEU A 276 5.44 10.04 -14.14
CA LEU A 276 4.73 9.38 -15.24
C LEU A 276 5.14 9.93 -16.61
N ARG A 277 5.22 11.26 -16.77
CA ARG A 277 5.64 11.87 -18.05
C ARG A 277 7.03 11.38 -18.48
N LYS A 278 7.98 11.32 -17.56
CA LYS A 278 9.30 10.76 -17.84
C LYS A 278 9.23 9.29 -18.24
N ASP A 279 8.41 8.50 -17.56
CA ASP A 279 8.24 7.09 -17.90
C ASP A 279 7.61 6.92 -19.30
N LEU A 280 6.66 7.80 -19.68
CA LEU A 280 6.04 7.81 -21.01
C LEU A 280 7.05 8.19 -22.09
N GLU A 281 7.87 9.21 -21.87
CA GLU A 281 8.96 9.62 -22.76
C GLU A 281 9.95 8.46 -23.01
N GLU A 282 10.35 7.74 -21.95
CA GLU A 282 11.28 6.62 -22.06
C GLU A 282 10.73 5.42 -22.85
N ILE A 283 9.40 5.23 -22.91
CA ILE A 283 8.75 4.15 -23.68
C ILE A 283 8.17 4.65 -25.01
N GLU A 284 8.43 5.90 -25.37
CA GLU A 284 7.91 6.57 -26.59
C GLU A 284 6.37 6.41 -26.74
N ALA A 285 5.64 6.62 -25.62
CA ALA A 285 4.19 6.44 -25.56
C ALA A 285 3.48 7.71 -25.12
N THR A 286 2.21 7.83 -25.52
CA THR A 286 1.28 8.87 -25.08
C THR A 286 0.31 8.35 -24.03
N GLU A 287 -0.47 9.26 -23.41
CA GLU A 287 -1.53 8.85 -22.47
C GLU A 287 -2.66 8.09 -23.16
N GLU A 288 -2.92 8.40 -24.44
CA GLU A 288 -3.96 7.77 -25.27
C GLU A 288 -3.65 6.30 -25.57
N ASP A 289 -2.37 5.96 -25.73
CA ASP A 289 -1.93 4.57 -25.93
C ASP A 289 -2.38 3.64 -24.80
N ALA A 290 -2.57 4.18 -23.59
CA ALA A 290 -3.01 3.44 -22.43
C ALA A 290 -4.43 2.90 -22.54
N GLN A 291 -5.26 3.39 -23.48
CA GLN A 291 -6.63 2.90 -23.73
C GLN A 291 -6.61 1.50 -24.32
N ASN A 292 -5.69 1.20 -25.22
CA ASN A 292 -5.55 -0.15 -25.77
C ASN A 292 -4.65 -1.01 -24.88
N ARG A 293 -5.27 -1.97 -24.16
CA ARG A 293 -4.58 -2.82 -23.18
C ARG A 293 -3.46 -3.69 -23.81
N GLU A 294 -3.67 -4.17 -25.05
CA GLU A 294 -2.69 -5.04 -25.69
C GLU A 294 -1.46 -4.26 -26.15
N THR A 295 -1.67 -3.16 -26.87
CA THR A 295 -0.61 -2.28 -27.31
C THR A 295 0.18 -1.73 -26.11
N TRP A 296 -0.53 -1.30 -25.07
CA TRP A 296 0.08 -0.81 -23.83
C TRP A 296 1.00 -1.81 -23.17
N ARG A 297 0.56 -3.08 -23.06
CA ARG A 297 1.38 -4.16 -22.51
C ARG A 297 2.64 -4.44 -23.34
N LYS A 298 2.51 -4.41 -24.68
CA LYS A 298 3.66 -4.61 -25.59
C LYS A 298 4.68 -3.50 -25.44
N ARG A 299 4.27 -2.22 -25.36
CA ARG A 299 5.17 -1.09 -25.15
C ARG A 299 5.90 -1.17 -23.81
N ILE A 300 5.19 -1.47 -22.70
CA ILE A 300 5.82 -1.64 -21.39
C ILE A 300 6.84 -2.80 -21.40
N ALA A 301 6.59 -3.86 -22.14
CA ALA A 301 7.50 -5.01 -22.25
C ALA A 301 8.73 -4.69 -23.10
N ALA A 302 8.56 -4.00 -24.22
CA ALA A 302 9.64 -3.65 -25.16
C ALA A 302 10.69 -2.71 -24.54
N ALA A 303 10.29 -1.79 -23.67
CA ALA A 303 11.18 -0.87 -22.99
C ALA A 303 12.12 -1.54 -21.94
N THR A 304 12.26 -2.87 -21.99
CA THR A 304 13.05 -3.68 -21.04
C THR A 304 14.23 -4.38 -21.71
N LEU A 305 14.34 -4.27 -23.00
CA LEU A 305 15.45 -4.79 -23.81
C LEU A 305 16.52 -3.70 -23.99
#